data_1c0ab1137c29238ba410d21fe3f7d0a7
#
_entry.id   1c0ab1137c29238ba410d21fe3f7d0a7
#
_cell.length_a   1.000
_cell.length_b   1.000
_cell.length_c   1.000
_cell.angle_alpha   90.00
_cell.angle_beta   90.00
_cell.angle_gamma   90.00
#
_symmetry.space_group_name_H-M   'P 1'
#
loop_
_entity.id
_entity.type
_entity.pdbx_description
1 polymer ?
#
loop_
_entity_poly.entity_id
_entity_poly.type
_entity_poly.pdbx_seq_one_letter_code
_entity_poly.pdbx_strand_id
1 'polypeptide(L)'
;MNYKMMGRLIAQILLAEAAFMVPALIISLAGQDSQAILGFALSILVILAVAGMLMFFARRAKKGFYAREGMVCVGLAWIVMSLLGCLPFWISREIPSYLDGLFEIVSGFTTTGASILSNVEGLSNGMLYWRSFSHWVGGMGVLVFLLAVVPVSGRNDGFTMHLLRAESPGPNVAKLVPRIRSTAGILYILYIVLTVVDFLFLLAGKMPVLEAVCTAFGTAGTGGFGVKNDSMASYSPYIQNVCTVFMLLFGVNFSCYYLLIMKQVKSVYKDEELRLYVGMVLGSVLLIVINLRGFYGTFEETVRHAFFQVASIVTTTGFATTDFDLWPGFSKAILLCLMVVGACAGSTGGGFKCGRLLLVFKSLRRNIQKMLRPQRIQAVRSNKQVVSEKVLENTNAYLAAYVLIIMFSLLVISIDGFSVGTNFSAVLACFNNIGPGLELVGPTCNFSVYSSLAKIVLIFDMLAGRLEIFPILILLSRDTWRR
;
A
#
# COMPACT_ATOMS: atom_id res chain seq x y z
N MET A 1 6.83 10.90 27.02
CA MET A 1 7.14 10.01 25.87
C MET A 1 8.49 9.33 26.08
N ASN A 2 8.59 8.07 25.70
CA ASN A 2 9.84 7.28 25.81
C ASN A 2 10.66 7.38 24.50
N TYR A 3 11.27 8.56 24.27
CA TYR A 3 12.08 8.83 23.07
C TYR A 3 13.21 7.82 22.84
N LYS A 4 13.81 7.31 23.95
CA LYS A 4 14.89 6.31 23.86
C LYS A 4 14.40 4.98 23.30
N MET A 5 13.20 4.53 23.69
CA MET A 5 12.62 3.29 23.16
C MET A 5 12.20 3.46 21.70
N MET A 6 11.64 4.61 21.34
CA MET A 6 11.31 4.94 19.94
C MET A 6 12.57 4.96 19.08
N GLY A 7 13.64 5.63 19.52
CA GLY A 7 14.93 5.64 18.81
C GLY A 7 15.51 4.25 18.62
N ARG A 8 15.37 3.36 19.61
CA ARG A 8 15.81 1.96 19.48
C ARG A 8 15.03 1.19 18.41
N LEU A 9 13.71 1.39 18.35
CA LEU A 9 12.86 0.74 17.34
C LEU A 9 13.19 1.26 15.94
N ILE A 10 13.30 2.58 15.77
CA ILE A 10 13.68 3.18 14.50
C ILE A 10 15.06 2.66 14.07
N ALA A 11 16.04 2.56 14.97
CA ALA A 11 17.34 2.00 14.66
C ALA A 11 17.27 0.54 14.16
N GLN A 12 16.40 -0.28 14.76
CA GLN A 12 16.18 -1.67 14.30
C GLN A 12 15.56 -1.72 12.90
N ILE A 13 14.63 -0.80 12.59
CA ILE A 13 14.05 -0.68 11.24
C ILE A 13 15.15 -0.29 10.24
N LEU A 14 15.97 0.69 10.57
CA LEU A 14 17.06 1.13 9.70
C LEU A 14 18.10 0.03 9.45
N LEU A 15 18.41 -0.79 10.45
CA LEU A 15 19.28 -1.96 10.27
C LEU A 15 18.67 -2.98 9.31
N ALA A 16 17.35 -3.21 9.39
CA ALA A 16 16.65 -4.06 8.44
C ALA A 16 16.67 -3.45 7.03
N GLU A 17 16.46 -2.14 6.90
CA GLU A 17 16.52 -1.42 5.63
C GLU A 17 17.91 -1.54 4.98
N ALA A 18 18.98 -1.33 5.75
CA ALA A 18 20.35 -1.54 5.28
C ALA A 18 20.58 -2.98 4.78
N ALA A 19 20.07 -3.98 5.50
CA ALA A 19 20.15 -5.37 5.06
C ALA A 19 19.36 -5.64 3.78
N PHE A 20 18.21 -4.99 3.61
CA PHE A 20 17.37 -5.09 2.42
C PHE A 20 17.98 -4.44 1.17
N MET A 21 18.90 -3.47 1.32
CA MET A 21 19.66 -2.89 0.21
C MET A 21 20.79 -3.80 -0.30
N VAL A 22 21.25 -4.78 0.50
CA VAL A 22 22.37 -5.67 0.13
C VAL A 22 22.11 -6.45 -1.16
N PRO A 23 20.93 -7.08 -1.40
CA PRO A 23 20.66 -7.73 -2.68
C PRO A 23 20.75 -6.78 -3.88
N ALA A 24 20.24 -5.53 -3.75
CA ALA A 24 20.35 -4.51 -4.79
C ALA A 24 21.82 -4.16 -5.10
N LEU A 25 22.66 -4.04 -4.06
CA LEU A 25 24.10 -3.84 -4.21
C LEU A 25 24.76 -5.02 -4.95
N ILE A 26 24.39 -6.26 -4.62
CA ILE A 26 24.91 -7.46 -5.30
C ILE A 26 24.52 -7.47 -6.78
N ILE A 27 23.28 -7.12 -7.11
CA ILE A 27 22.80 -7.02 -8.50
C ILE A 27 23.57 -5.93 -9.25
N SER A 28 23.81 -4.76 -8.62
CA SER A 28 24.61 -3.69 -9.22
C SER A 28 26.07 -4.09 -9.45
N LEU A 29 26.67 -4.87 -8.53
CA LEU A 29 28.01 -5.44 -8.68
C LEU A 29 28.08 -6.42 -9.86
N ALA A 30 27.08 -7.28 -10.01
CA ALA A 30 26.99 -8.20 -11.13
C ALA A 30 26.80 -7.47 -12.47
N GLY A 31 26.08 -6.35 -12.49
CA GLY A 31 25.89 -5.47 -13.65
C GLY A 31 27.05 -4.52 -13.93
N GLN A 32 28.06 -4.46 -13.05
CA GLN A 32 29.21 -3.54 -13.15
C GLN A 32 28.83 -2.04 -13.21
N ASP A 33 27.67 -1.66 -12.65
CA ASP A 33 27.17 -0.28 -12.61
C ASP A 33 27.83 0.51 -11.49
N SER A 34 28.97 1.15 -11.78
CA SER A 34 29.80 1.82 -10.77
C SER A 34 29.06 2.91 -9.98
N GLN A 35 28.16 3.65 -10.60
CA GLN A 35 27.36 4.70 -9.95
C GLN A 35 26.31 4.09 -9.00
N ALA A 36 25.63 3.04 -9.41
CA ALA A 36 24.68 2.34 -8.55
C ALA A 36 25.39 1.65 -7.37
N ILE A 37 26.54 1.02 -7.60
CA ILE A 37 27.37 0.42 -6.54
C ILE A 37 27.73 1.48 -5.49
N LEU A 38 28.24 2.65 -5.93
CA LEU A 38 28.57 3.76 -5.03
C LEU A 38 27.33 4.24 -4.28
N GLY A 39 26.20 4.39 -4.98
CA GLY A 39 24.92 4.80 -4.42
C GLY A 39 24.48 3.88 -3.27
N PHE A 40 24.43 2.57 -3.49
CA PHE A 40 24.05 1.62 -2.45
C PHE A 40 25.07 1.52 -1.31
N ALA A 41 26.37 1.45 -1.63
CA ALA A 41 27.40 1.32 -0.60
C ALA A 41 27.42 2.51 0.37
N LEU A 42 27.37 3.74 -0.14
CA LEU A 42 27.31 4.94 0.70
C LEU A 42 26.00 5.03 1.47
N SER A 43 24.88 4.69 0.85
CA SER A 43 23.57 4.70 1.53
C SER A 43 23.53 3.72 2.70
N ILE A 44 24.00 2.49 2.50
CA ILE A 44 24.11 1.48 3.56
C ILE A 44 24.99 2.00 4.69
N LEU A 45 26.14 2.62 4.38
CA LEU A 45 27.05 3.17 5.39
C LEU A 45 26.38 4.29 6.18
N VAL A 46 25.68 5.22 5.54
CA VAL A 46 24.95 6.31 6.20
C VAL A 46 23.85 5.75 7.10
N ILE A 47 23.07 4.79 6.62
CA ILE A 47 21.99 4.16 7.39
C ILE A 47 22.57 3.45 8.63
N LEU A 48 23.65 2.70 8.48
CA LEU A 48 24.31 2.04 9.60
C LEU A 48 24.87 3.03 10.62
N ALA A 49 25.44 4.17 10.18
CA ALA A 49 25.91 5.23 11.06
C ALA A 49 24.78 5.87 11.86
N VAL A 50 23.65 6.19 11.20
CA VAL A 50 22.45 6.75 11.86
C VAL A 50 21.85 5.74 12.83
N ALA A 51 21.70 4.48 12.43
CA ALA A 51 21.21 3.41 13.30
C ALA A 51 22.10 3.19 14.52
N GLY A 52 23.43 3.18 14.32
CA GLY A 52 24.43 3.08 15.40
C GLY A 52 24.33 4.24 16.39
N MET A 53 24.19 5.46 15.90
CA MET A 53 23.99 6.65 16.72
C MET A 53 22.69 6.56 17.54
N LEU A 54 21.59 6.20 16.93
CA LEU A 54 20.31 6.02 17.62
C LEU A 54 20.38 4.92 18.69
N MET A 55 21.03 3.79 18.39
CA MET A 55 21.25 2.70 19.36
C MET A 55 22.12 3.14 20.53
N PHE A 56 23.15 3.94 20.28
CA PHE A 56 24.01 4.49 21.33
C PHE A 56 23.21 5.37 22.31
N PHE A 57 22.40 6.29 21.80
CA PHE A 57 21.53 7.13 22.64
C PHE A 57 20.41 6.33 23.35
N ALA A 58 20.00 5.20 22.76
CA ALA A 58 18.95 4.34 23.28
C ALA A 58 19.43 3.27 24.28
N ARG A 59 20.72 3.18 24.62
CA ARG A 59 21.30 2.11 25.48
C ARG A 59 20.58 1.92 26.82
N ARG A 60 20.03 3.00 27.41
CA ARG A 60 19.32 2.98 28.70
C ARG A 60 17.83 3.19 28.54
N ALA A 61 17.20 2.62 27.52
CA ALA A 61 15.75 2.73 27.31
C ALA A 61 14.96 1.93 28.37
N LYS A 62 13.99 2.57 29.02
CA LYS A 62 13.06 1.90 29.94
C LYS A 62 12.03 1.10 29.14
N LYS A 63 11.58 -0.07 29.66
CA LYS A 63 10.64 -0.99 29.02
C LYS A 63 9.17 -0.55 29.13
N GLY A 64 8.84 0.72 29.01
CA GLY A 64 7.47 1.22 29.02
C GLY A 64 7.10 1.80 27.66
N PHE A 65 5.99 1.36 27.04
CA PHE A 65 5.54 1.84 25.74
C PHE A 65 4.01 1.85 25.70
N TYR A 66 3.42 2.99 25.40
CA TYR A 66 1.98 3.19 25.36
C TYR A 66 1.47 3.35 23.92
N ALA A 67 0.16 3.26 23.74
CA ALA A 67 -0.49 3.35 22.42
C ALA A 67 -0.13 4.64 21.66
N ARG A 68 -0.07 5.78 22.34
CA ARG A 68 0.34 7.08 21.79
C ARG A 68 1.76 7.02 21.21
N GLU A 69 2.70 6.44 21.97
CA GLU A 69 4.10 6.30 21.55
C GLU A 69 4.23 5.34 20.36
N GLY A 70 3.38 4.30 20.30
CA GLY A 70 3.29 3.37 19.18
C GLY A 70 2.94 4.08 17.88
N MET A 71 1.87 4.85 17.88
CA MET A 71 1.42 5.59 16.70
C MET A 71 2.46 6.60 16.21
N VAL A 72 3.06 7.37 17.14
CA VAL A 72 4.13 8.32 16.81
C VAL A 72 5.35 7.61 16.25
N CYS A 73 5.74 6.48 16.84
CA CYS A 73 6.89 5.69 16.38
C CYS A 73 6.68 5.13 14.98
N VAL A 74 5.47 4.64 14.66
CA VAL A 74 5.10 4.18 13.31
C VAL A 74 5.27 5.30 12.29
N GLY A 75 4.63 6.44 12.50
CA GLY A 75 4.71 7.55 11.55
C GLY A 75 6.14 8.06 11.36
N LEU A 76 6.91 8.22 12.46
CA LEU A 76 8.33 8.63 12.36
C LEU A 76 9.19 7.59 11.64
N ALA A 77 8.96 6.30 11.89
CA ALA A 77 9.73 5.23 11.26
C ALA A 77 9.55 5.26 9.73
N TRP A 78 8.32 5.41 9.24
CA TRP A 78 8.05 5.50 7.81
C TRP A 78 8.69 6.74 7.17
N ILE A 79 8.63 7.89 7.85
CA ILE A 79 9.28 9.12 7.36
C ILE A 79 10.80 8.95 7.31
N VAL A 80 11.42 8.46 8.39
CA VAL A 80 12.89 8.33 8.46
C VAL A 80 13.40 7.27 7.48
N MET A 81 12.70 6.14 7.36
CA MET A 81 13.01 5.10 6.38
C MET A 81 12.93 5.65 4.94
N SER A 82 11.90 6.42 4.62
CA SER A 82 11.78 7.02 3.28
C SER A 82 12.87 8.05 2.99
N LEU A 83 13.22 8.90 3.98
CA LEU A 83 14.31 9.87 3.84
C LEU A 83 15.68 9.22 3.59
N LEU A 84 15.93 8.06 4.14
CA LEU A 84 17.20 7.34 3.95
C LEU A 84 17.12 6.38 2.76
N GLY A 85 15.97 5.78 2.50
CA GLY A 85 15.74 4.84 1.40
C GLY A 85 15.85 5.46 0.00
N CYS A 86 15.72 6.81 -0.12
CA CYS A 86 15.91 7.52 -1.39
C CYS A 86 17.38 7.79 -1.72
N LEU A 87 18.31 7.65 -0.76
CA LEU A 87 19.73 7.97 -0.95
C LEU A 87 20.38 7.23 -2.13
N PRO A 88 20.13 5.93 -2.39
CA PRO A 88 20.72 5.26 -3.53
C PRO A 88 20.41 5.97 -4.85
N PHE A 89 19.17 6.40 -5.08
CA PHE A 89 18.75 7.10 -6.30
C PHE A 89 19.45 8.46 -6.45
N TRP A 90 19.56 9.21 -5.36
CA TRP A 90 20.16 10.54 -5.36
C TRP A 90 21.69 10.51 -5.48
N ILE A 91 22.37 9.59 -4.78
CA ILE A 91 23.83 9.47 -4.80
C ILE A 91 24.32 8.94 -6.15
N SER A 92 23.62 7.96 -6.74
CA SER A 92 23.93 7.43 -8.07
C SER A 92 23.64 8.42 -9.21
N ARG A 93 22.89 9.51 -8.92
CA ARG A 93 22.42 10.47 -9.92
C ARG A 93 21.42 9.91 -10.94
N GLU A 94 20.90 8.70 -10.76
CA GLU A 94 19.83 8.17 -11.60
C GLU A 94 18.53 8.96 -11.42
N ILE A 95 18.28 9.49 -10.22
CA ILE A 95 17.28 10.54 -9.96
C ILE A 95 18.02 11.74 -9.33
N PRO A 96 18.35 12.77 -10.13
CA PRO A 96 19.22 13.87 -9.66
C PRO A 96 18.62 14.72 -8.53
N SER A 97 17.29 14.87 -8.51
CA SER A 97 16.56 15.61 -7.48
C SER A 97 16.30 14.73 -6.25
N TYR A 98 16.73 15.18 -5.07
CA TYR A 98 16.42 14.47 -3.81
C TYR A 98 14.92 14.37 -3.55
N LEU A 99 14.14 15.43 -3.86
CA LEU A 99 12.69 15.42 -3.67
C LEU A 99 12.00 14.41 -4.61
N ASP A 100 12.48 14.29 -5.84
CA ASP A 100 11.96 13.32 -6.80
C ASP A 100 12.31 11.89 -6.38
N GLY A 101 13.55 11.66 -5.91
CA GLY A 101 13.95 10.38 -5.31
C GLY A 101 13.14 10.03 -4.06
N LEU A 102 12.82 11.05 -3.23
CA LEU A 102 11.96 10.88 -2.07
C LEU A 102 10.53 10.52 -2.48
N PHE A 103 9.97 11.19 -3.48
CA PHE A 103 8.65 10.86 -4.03
C PHE A 103 8.59 9.41 -4.52
N GLU A 104 9.58 9.00 -5.30
CA GLU A 104 9.67 7.63 -5.85
C GLU A 104 9.74 6.58 -4.75
N ILE A 105 10.60 6.77 -3.73
CA ILE A 105 10.75 5.77 -2.66
C ILE A 105 9.58 5.77 -1.67
N VAL A 106 8.97 6.94 -1.40
CA VAL A 106 7.73 7.00 -0.61
C VAL A 106 6.63 6.25 -1.34
N SER A 107 6.47 6.49 -2.65
CA SER A 107 5.55 5.72 -3.49
C SER A 107 5.87 4.22 -3.44
N GLY A 108 7.15 3.85 -3.40
CA GLY A 108 7.62 2.49 -3.21
C GLY A 108 7.16 1.89 -1.89
N PHE A 109 7.58 2.46 -0.77
CA PHE A 109 7.25 1.92 0.55
C PHE A 109 5.76 2.00 0.89
N THR A 110 5.06 3.05 0.47
CA THR A 110 3.60 3.13 0.67
C THR A 110 2.80 2.29 -0.31
N THR A 111 3.49 1.57 -1.20
CA THR A 111 2.88 0.72 -2.22
C THR A 111 1.89 1.47 -3.11
N THR A 112 2.22 2.73 -3.44
CA THR A 112 1.37 3.59 -4.26
C THR A 112 1.56 3.34 -5.75
N GLY A 113 2.81 3.23 -6.23
CA GLY A 113 3.10 3.04 -7.65
C GLY A 113 3.07 4.32 -8.49
N ALA A 114 2.82 5.47 -7.90
CA ALA A 114 2.98 6.75 -8.56
C ALA A 114 4.47 7.03 -8.83
N SER A 115 4.85 7.32 -10.07
CA SER A 115 6.24 7.51 -10.46
C SER A 115 6.49 8.89 -11.02
N ILE A 116 7.69 9.42 -10.76
CA ILE A 116 8.19 10.66 -11.40
C ILE A 116 9.08 10.35 -12.61
N LEU A 117 9.34 9.08 -12.87
CA LEU A 117 10.24 8.66 -13.93
C LEU A 117 9.54 8.73 -15.30
N SER A 118 10.16 9.39 -16.25
CA SER A 118 9.74 9.39 -17.64
C SER A 118 10.30 8.18 -18.42
N ASN A 119 11.40 7.61 -17.94
CA ASN A 119 12.04 6.42 -18.52
C ASN A 119 12.50 5.48 -17.41
N VAL A 120 11.71 4.45 -17.15
CA VAL A 120 12.00 3.43 -16.13
C VAL A 120 13.09 2.46 -16.61
N GLU A 121 13.11 2.15 -17.91
CA GLU A 121 14.07 1.22 -18.52
C GLU A 121 15.50 1.77 -18.52
N GLY A 122 15.68 3.07 -18.31
CA GLY A 122 16.98 3.71 -18.15
C GLY A 122 17.64 3.51 -16.78
N LEU A 123 16.91 2.97 -15.78
CA LEU A 123 17.48 2.67 -14.48
C LEU A 123 18.37 1.42 -14.52
N SER A 124 19.39 1.42 -13.66
CA SER A 124 20.20 0.21 -13.42
C SER A 124 19.37 -0.92 -12.80
N ASN A 125 19.79 -2.16 -13.05
CA ASN A 125 19.10 -3.35 -12.53
C ASN A 125 18.97 -3.35 -10.99
N GLY A 126 19.98 -2.83 -10.29
CA GLY A 126 19.93 -2.69 -8.83
C GLY A 126 18.89 -1.70 -8.37
N MET A 127 18.73 -0.56 -9.08
CA MET A 127 17.70 0.44 -8.75
C MET A 127 16.29 -0.06 -9.09
N LEU A 128 16.10 -0.76 -10.21
CA LEU A 128 14.83 -1.43 -10.54
C LEU A 128 14.43 -2.45 -9.46
N TYR A 129 15.40 -3.25 -8.99
CA TYR A 129 15.17 -4.18 -7.90
C TYR A 129 14.78 -3.45 -6.60
N TRP A 130 15.54 -2.42 -6.17
CA TRP A 130 15.26 -1.67 -4.94
C TRP A 130 13.89 -0.99 -4.98
N ARG A 131 13.55 -0.37 -6.11
CA ARG A 131 12.26 0.24 -6.37
C ARG A 131 11.11 -0.77 -6.19
N SER A 132 11.21 -1.94 -6.82
CA SER A 132 10.18 -2.99 -6.73
C SER A 132 10.17 -3.67 -5.35
N PHE A 133 11.34 -3.88 -4.74
CA PHE A 133 11.46 -4.48 -3.42
C PHE A 133 10.86 -3.60 -2.32
N SER A 134 10.92 -2.26 -2.47
CA SER A 134 10.25 -1.34 -1.54
C SER A 134 8.75 -1.60 -1.45
N HIS A 135 8.08 -1.97 -2.55
CA HIS A 135 6.68 -2.41 -2.54
C HIS A 135 6.46 -3.68 -1.70
N TRP A 136 7.35 -4.65 -1.86
CA TRP A 136 7.25 -5.91 -1.12
C TRP A 136 7.39 -5.69 0.39
N VAL A 137 8.35 -4.86 0.80
CA VAL A 137 8.53 -4.46 2.21
C VAL A 137 7.33 -3.67 2.72
N GLY A 138 6.83 -2.72 1.92
CA GLY A 138 5.69 -1.88 2.27
C GLY A 138 4.37 -2.64 2.36
N GLY A 139 4.18 -3.69 1.54
CA GLY A 139 2.91 -4.42 1.42
C GLY A 139 2.41 -5.02 2.74
N MET A 140 3.28 -5.67 3.49
CA MET A 140 2.92 -6.24 4.81
C MET A 140 3.24 -5.34 6.00
N GLY A 141 3.83 -4.16 5.74
CA GLY A 141 4.24 -3.22 6.78
C GLY A 141 5.55 -3.61 7.47
N VAL A 142 6.45 -2.65 7.58
CA VAL A 142 7.79 -2.83 8.14
C VAL A 142 7.77 -3.27 9.60
N LEU A 143 6.82 -2.76 10.38
CA LEU A 143 6.71 -3.10 11.81
C LEU A 143 6.11 -4.49 12.03
N VAL A 144 5.23 -4.97 11.15
CA VAL A 144 4.74 -6.36 11.21
C VAL A 144 5.89 -7.32 10.95
N PHE A 145 6.80 -6.99 10.01
CA PHE A 145 8.03 -7.73 9.80
C PHE A 145 8.91 -7.76 11.05
N LEU A 146 9.16 -6.61 11.68
CA LEU A 146 9.94 -6.55 12.91
C LEU A 146 9.33 -7.35 14.05
N LEU A 147 8.01 -7.30 14.21
CA LEU A 147 7.30 -8.09 15.22
C LEU A 147 7.39 -9.61 14.97
N ALA A 148 7.48 -10.03 13.72
CA ALA A 148 7.63 -11.43 13.36
C ALA A 148 9.06 -11.94 13.60
N VAL A 149 10.08 -11.15 13.25
CA VAL A 149 11.49 -11.55 13.20
C VAL A 149 12.24 -11.22 14.49
N VAL A 150 12.07 -10.00 15.03
CA VAL A 150 12.86 -9.56 16.19
C VAL A 150 12.27 -10.12 17.49
N PRO A 151 13.05 -10.88 18.30
CA PRO A 151 12.59 -11.31 19.62
C PRO A 151 12.48 -10.10 20.54
N VAL A 152 11.27 -9.55 20.68
CA VAL A 152 10.98 -8.57 21.74
C VAL A 152 11.04 -9.32 23.07
N SER A 153 12.20 -9.25 23.74
CA SER A 153 12.45 -9.90 25.02
C SER A 153 11.57 -9.26 26.10
N GLY A 154 10.56 -9.98 26.56
CA GLY A 154 9.73 -9.61 27.70
C GLY A 154 8.22 -9.76 27.46
N ARG A 155 7.51 -10.20 28.49
CA ARG A 155 6.06 -10.47 28.58
C ARG A 155 5.16 -9.23 28.43
N ASN A 156 5.38 -8.36 27.45
CA ASN A 156 4.54 -7.18 27.22
C ASN A 156 3.67 -7.36 25.98
N ASP A 157 2.64 -8.21 26.05
CA ASP A 157 1.60 -8.37 25.02
C ASP A 157 0.94 -7.05 24.61
N GLY A 158 0.89 -6.05 25.51
CA GLY A 158 0.36 -4.72 25.23
C GLY A 158 1.17 -3.91 24.21
N PHE A 159 2.50 -3.94 24.28
CA PHE A 159 3.40 -3.26 23.35
C PHE A 159 3.19 -3.74 21.90
N THR A 160 3.23 -5.05 21.73
CA THR A 160 3.04 -5.71 20.42
C THR A 160 1.67 -5.43 19.84
N MET A 161 0.62 -5.39 20.71
CA MET A 161 -0.74 -5.07 20.30
C MET A 161 -0.89 -3.63 19.78
N HIS A 162 -0.26 -2.66 20.42
CA HIS A 162 -0.36 -1.25 20.02
C HIS A 162 0.34 -0.98 18.68
N LEU A 163 1.51 -1.59 18.45
CA LEU A 163 2.21 -1.50 17.16
C LEU A 163 1.42 -2.18 16.04
N LEU A 164 0.94 -3.41 16.26
CA LEU A 164 0.17 -4.14 15.26
C LEU A 164 -1.12 -3.38 14.87
N ARG A 165 -1.81 -2.78 15.84
CA ARG A 165 -3.01 -1.97 15.57
C ARG A 165 -2.71 -0.66 14.85
N ALA A 166 -1.52 -0.09 15.04
CA ALA A 166 -1.13 1.15 14.41
C ALA A 166 -0.76 0.97 12.92
N GLU A 167 -0.33 -0.22 12.54
CA GLU A 167 0.11 -0.52 11.17
C GLU A 167 -0.84 -1.47 10.41
N SER A 168 -1.66 -2.24 11.13
CA SER A 168 -2.57 -3.20 10.49
C SER A 168 -3.83 -2.52 9.98
N PRO A 169 -4.03 -2.48 8.65
CA PRO A 169 -5.16 -1.77 8.06
C PRO A 169 -6.49 -2.47 8.36
N GLY A 170 -7.42 -1.75 8.98
CA GLY A 170 -8.81 -2.16 9.11
C GLY A 170 -9.39 -2.11 10.52
N PRO A 171 -10.74 -2.09 10.64
CA PRO A 171 -11.45 -1.90 11.90
C PRO A 171 -11.36 -3.10 12.87
N ASN A 172 -10.98 -4.28 12.38
CA ASN A 172 -10.91 -5.51 13.19
C ASN A 172 -9.69 -6.35 12.84
N VAL A 173 -8.65 -6.30 13.67
CA VAL A 173 -7.61 -7.33 13.69
C VAL A 173 -8.17 -8.53 14.44
N ALA A 174 -8.72 -9.50 13.74
CA ALA A 174 -9.18 -10.75 14.35
C ALA A 174 -7.99 -11.46 15.01
N LYS A 175 -8.13 -11.82 16.29
CA LYS A 175 -7.14 -12.67 16.95
C LYS A 175 -7.25 -14.08 16.35
N LEU A 176 -6.35 -14.43 15.43
CA LEU A 176 -6.30 -15.74 14.80
C LEU A 176 -5.77 -16.82 15.75
N VAL A 177 -4.86 -16.44 16.63
CA VAL A 177 -4.27 -17.31 17.65
C VAL A 177 -4.05 -16.55 18.96
N PRO A 178 -3.91 -17.23 20.12
CA PRO A 178 -3.75 -16.59 21.43
C PRO A 178 -2.56 -15.63 21.54
N ARG A 179 -1.51 -15.85 20.72
CA ARG A 179 -0.31 -15.01 20.71
C ARG A 179 -0.25 -14.18 19.43
N ILE A 180 -0.21 -12.86 19.57
CA ILE A 180 -0.17 -11.88 18.47
C ILE A 180 1.03 -12.10 17.54
N ARG A 181 2.20 -12.42 18.11
CA ARG A 181 3.41 -12.73 17.36
C ARG A 181 3.23 -13.93 16.43
N SER A 182 2.56 -14.98 16.89
CA SER A 182 2.24 -16.15 16.06
C SER A 182 1.31 -15.78 14.91
N THR A 183 0.33 -14.90 15.15
CA THR A 183 -0.55 -14.38 14.10
C THR A 183 0.25 -13.61 13.02
N ALA A 184 1.09 -12.67 13.42
CA ALA A 184 1.93 -11.91 12.49
C ALA A 184 2.86 -12.83 11.68
N GLY A 185 3.50 -13.81 12.35
CA GLY A 185 4.37 -14.77 11.69
C GLY A 185 3.65 -15.62 10.63
N ILE A 186 2.44 -16.10 10.93
CA ILE A 186 1.63 -16.89 9.99
C ILE A 186 1.24 -16.04 8.77
N LEU A 187 0.76 -14.81 8.99
CA LEU A 187 0.39 -13.91 7.90
C LEU A 187 1.60 -13.59 7.01
N TYR A 188 2.79 -13.42 7.61
CA TYR A 188 4.01 -13.17 6.86
C TYR A 188 4.46 -14.37 6.02
N ILE A 189 4.37 -15.59 6.58
CA ILE A 189 4.66 -16.83 5.84
C ILE A 189 3.70 -16.97 4.65
N LEU A 190 2.40 -16.70 4.85
CA LEU A 190 1.41 -16.73 3.76
C LEU A 190 1.76 -15.74 2.66
N TYR A 191 2.17 -14.52 3.03
CA TYR A 191 2.61 -13.50 2.10
C TYR A 191 3.81 -13.97 1.26
N ILE A 192 4.84 -14.52 1.91
CA ILE A 192 6.03 -15.05 1.23
C ILE A 192 5.64 -16.21 0.29
N VAL A 193 4.83 -17.17 0.75
CA VAL A 193 4.41 -18.31 -0.06
C VAL A 193 3.66 -17.85 -1.31
N LEU A 194 2.69 -16.93 -1.16
CA LEU A 194 1.96 -16.38 -2.31
C LEU A 194 2.89 -15.63 -3.27
N THR A 195 3.86 -14.86 -2.76
CA THR A 195 4.85 -14.16 -3.60
C THR A 195 5.71 -15.14 -4.40
N VAL A 196 6.17 -16.23 -3.75
CA VAL A 196 6.98 -17.26 -4.44
C VAL A 196 6.15 -18.00 -5.49
N VAL A 197 4.89 -18.29 -5.20
CA VAL A 197 4.00 -18.94 -6.17
C VAL A 197 3.76 -18.02 -7.37
N ASP A 198 3.48 -16.74 -7.15
CA ASP A 198 3.35 -15.74 -8.23
C ASP A 198 4.61 -15.70 -9.10
N PHE A 199 5.78 -15.55 -8.49
CA PHE A 199 7.07 -15.57 -9.17
C PHE A 199 7.26 -16.82 -10.06
N LEU A 200 6.91 -18.01 -9.55
CA LEU A 200 7.01 -19.26 -10.32
C LEU A 200 6.07 -19.28 -11.54
N PHE A 201 4.84 -18.75 -11.40
CA PHE A 201 3.91 -18.62 -12.53
C PHE A 201 4.40 -17.62 -13.57
N LEU A 202 5.02 -16.50 -13.16
CA LEU A 202 5.62 -15.52 -14.07
C LEU A 202 6.81 -16.14 -14.84
N LEU A 203 7.66 -16.92 -14.18
CA LEU A 203 8.75 -17.66 -14.84
C LEU A 203 8.21 -18.71 -15.82
N ALA A 204 7.12 -19.42 -15.47
CA ALA A 204 6.47 -20.34 -16.40
C ALA A 204 5.95 -19.64 -17.67
N GLY A 205 5.58 -18.34 -17.55
CA GLY A 205 5.25 -17.45 -18.67
C GLY A 205 6.46 -16.96 -19.48
N LYS A 206 7.68 -17.46 -19.19
CA LYS A 206 8.95 -17.07 -19.82
C LYS A 206 9.33 -15.59 -19.60
N MET A 207 8.91 -15.00 -18.50
CA MET A 207 9.38 -13.67 -18.09
C MET A 207 10.85 -13.76 -17.64
N PRO A 208 11.74 -12.82 -18.00
CA PRO A 208 13.12 -12.77 -17.49
C PRO A 208 13.14 -12.75 -15.95
N VAL A 209 14.14 -13.40 -15.35
CA VAL A 209 14.16 -13.62 -13.88
C VAL A 209 14.06 -12.32 -13.07
N LEU A 210 14.83 -11.30 -13.45
CA LEU A 210 14.79 -10.00 -12.75
C LEU A 210 13.42 -9.34 -12.89
N GLU A 211 12.85 -9.32 -14.10
CA GLU A 211 11.51 -8.77 -14.35
C GLU A 211 10.44 -9.54 -13.56
N ALA A 212 10.54 -10.89 -13.53
CA ALA A 212 9.62 -11.74 -12.78
C ALA A 212 9.68 -11.48 -11.25
N VAL A 213 10.89 -11.31 -10.69
CA VAL A 213 11.07 -10.96 -9.28
C VAL A 213 10.48 -9.58 -8.99
N CYS A 214 10.81 -8.57 -9.81
CA CYS A 214 10.30 -7.20 -9.62
C CYS A 214 8.77 -7.15 -9.76
N THR A 215 8.21 -7.86 -10.75
CA THR A 215 6.75 -7.93 -10.96
C THR A 215 6.07 -8.65 -9.81
N ALA A 216 6.61 -9.78 -9.33
CA ALA A 216 6.06 -10.48 -8.16
C ALA A 216 6.08 -9.61 -6.90
N PHE A 217 7.11 -8.80 -6.69
CA PHE A 217 7.16 -7.84 -5.58
C PHE A 217 6.10 -6.74 -5.72
N GLY A 218 5.93 -6.20 -6.93
CA GLY A 218 4.89 -5.21 -7.21
C GLY A 218 3.48 -5.76 -7.03
N THR A 219 3.23 -6.99 -7.50
CA THR A 219 1.94 -7.67 -7.34
C THR A 219 1.66 -7.98 -5.86
N ALA A 220 2.63 -8.58 -5.16
CA ALA A 220 2.48 -8.97 -3.76
C ALA A 220 2.28 -7.76 -2.84
N GLY A 221 3.08 -6.71 -3.03
CA GLY A 221 2.94 -5.46 -2.30
C GLY A 221 1.71 -4.66 -2.71
N THR A 222 1.05 -5.01 -3.82
CA THR A 222 0.00 -4.21 -4.46
C THR A 222 0.47 -2.78 -4.75
N GLY A 223 1.67 -2.66 -5.36
CA GLY A 223 2.33 -1.37 -5.52
C GLY A 223 2.48 -0.88 -6.97
N GLY A 224 2.53 -1.78 -7.97
CA GLY A 224 2.37 -1.45 -9.38
C GLY A 224 3.56 -0.82 -10.09
N PHE A 225 4.74 -0.75 -9.50
CA PHE A 225 5.93 -0.35 -10.23
C PHE A 225 6.29 -1.36 -11.32
N GLY A 226 6.16 -0.96 -12.58
CA GLY A 226 6.63 -1.73 -13.72
C GLY A 226 8.15 -1.61 -13.89
N VAL A 227 8.75 -2.60 -14.56
CA VAL A 227 10.15 -2.56 -15.04
C VAL A 227 10.25 -2.03 -16.47
N LYS A 228 9.12 -1.90 -17.16
CA LYS A 228 8.98 -1.32 -18.50
C LYS A 228 8.17 -0.03 -18.46
N ASN A 229 8.42 0.83 -19.45
CA ASN A 229 7.72 2.11 -19.57
C ASN A 229 6.21 1.94 -19.83
N ASP A 230 5.82 0.85 -20.49
CA ASP A 230 4.43 0.49 -20.81
C ASP A 230 3.77 -0.41 -19.75
N SER A 231 4.38 -0.52 -18.58
CA SER A 231 3.95 -1.36 -17.46
C SER A 231 3.79 -2.84 -17.89
N MET A 232 2.56 -3.35 -18.04
CA MET A 232 2.29 -4.74 -18.39
C MET A 232 1.76 -4.92 -19.83
N ALA A 233 1.73 -3.85 -20.64
CA ALA A 233 1.11 -3.90 -21.97
C ALA A 233 1.84 -4.83 -22.95
N SER A 234 3.19 -4.81 -22.95
CA SER A 234 4.00 -5.62 -23.86
C SER A 234 4.17 -7.09 -23.46
N TYR A 235 3.71 -7.48 -22.29
CA TYR A 235 3.77 -8.88 -21.86
C TYR A 235 2.65 -9.73 -22.46
N SER A 236 2.89 -11.05 -22.52
CA SER A 236 1.93 -12.01 -23.09
C SER A 236 0.59 -12.01 -22.33
N PRO A 237 -0.52 -12.38 -22.98
CA PRO A 237 -1.82 -12.55 -22.33
C PRO A 237 -1.78 -13.49 -21.12
N TYR A 238 -0.91 -14.51 -21.15
CA TYR A 238 -0.72 -15.41 -20.02
C TYR A 238 -0.20 -14.65 -18.79
N ILE A 239 0.88 -13.86 -18.94
CA ILE A 239 1.47 -13.08 -17.86
C ILE A 239 0.45 -12.06 -17.29
N GLN A 240 -0.28 -11.37 -18.18
CA GLN A 240 -1.33 -10.43 -17.79
C GLN A 240 -2.42 -11.11 -16.96
N ASN A 241 -2.86 -12.31 -17.36
CA ASN A 241 -3.86 -13.07 -16.59
C ASN A 241 -3.31 -13.57 -15.24
N VAL A 242 -2.05 -14.02 -15.18
CA VAL A 242 -1.38 -14.38 -13.93
C VAL A 242 -1.38 -13.18 -12.97
N CYS A 243 -0.90 -12.01 -13.41
CA CYS A 243 -0.93 -10.80 -12.60
C CYS A 243 -2.34 -10.45 -12.13
N THR A 244 -3.36 -10.55 -13.00
CA THR A 244 -4.76 -10.29 -12.65
C THR A 244 -5.22 -11.17 -11.48
N VAL A 245 -4.96 -12.47 -11.56
CA VAL A 245 -5.35 -13.43 -10.51
C VAL A 245 -4.61 -13.14 -9.20
N PHE A 246 -3.29 -12.94 -9.27
CA PHE A 246 -2.50 -12.70 -8.05
C PHE A 246 -2.79 -11.34 -7.42
N MET A 247 -3.02 -10.26 -8.20
CA MET A 247 -3.52 -8.99 -7.66
C MET A 247 -4.79 -9.19 -6.83
N LEU A 248 -5.77 -9.91 -7.38
CA LEU A 248 -7.02 -10.20 -6.66
C LEU A 248 -6.78 -11.03 -5.40
N LEU A 249 -5.89 -12.03 -5.45
CA LEU A 249 -5.54 -12.84 -4.28
C LEU A 249 -4.89 -11.99 -3.18
N PHE A 250 -3.94 -11.12 -3.51
CA PHE A 250 -3.33 -10.20 -2.53
C PHE A 250 -4.31 -9.14 -2.00
N GLY A 251 -5.37 -8.82 -2.74
CA GLY A 251 -6.47 -7.95 -2.30
C GLY A 251 -7.44 -8.59 -1.31
N VAL A 252 -7.41 -9.91 -1.10
CA VAL A 252 -8.23 -10.62 -0.12
C VAL A 252 -7.65 -10.49 1.28
N ASN A 253 -8.52 -10.45 2.30
CA ASN A 253 -8.10 -10.49 3.70
C ASN A 253 -7.28 -11.76 4.00
N PHE A 254 -6.04 -11.60 4.46
CA PHE A 254 -5.15 -12.72 4.76
C PHE A 254 -5.69 -13.68 5.84
N SER A 255 -6.60 -13.21 6.71
CA SER A 255 -7.30 -14.08 7.65
C SER A 255 -8.15 -15.15 6.95
N CYS A 256 -8.65 -14.88 5.73
CA CYS A 256 -9.40 -15.89 4.95
C CYS A 256 -8.50 -17.07 4.56
N TYR A 257 -7.24 -16.81 4.18
CA TYR A 257 -6.28 -17.89 3.87
C TYR A 257 -5.97 -18.74 5.09
N TYR A 258 -5.78 -18.11 6.25
CA TYR A 258 -5.62 -18.87 7.50
C TYR A 258 -6.82 -19.78 7.80
N LEU A 259 -8.05 -19.27 7.64
CA LEU A 259 -9.27 -20.06 7.82
C LEU A 259 -9.38 -21.20 6.80
N LEU A 260 -8.91 -21.00 5.56
CA LEU A 260 -8.85 -22.06 4.55
C LEU A 260 -7.88 -23.20 4.97
N ILE A 261 -6.69 -22.84 5.47
CA ILE A 261 -5.72 -23.81 6.00
C ILE A 261 -6.31 -24.60 7.17
N MET A 262 -7.09 -23.93 8.03
CA MET A 262 -7.81 -24.55 9.14
C MET A 262 -9.07 -25.33 8.70
N LYS A 263 -9.26 -25.53 7.39
CA LYS A 263 -10.41 -26.22 6.78
C LYS A 263 -11.78 -25.61 7.11
N GLN A 264 -11.83 -24.34 7.49
CA GLN A 264 -13.07 -23.59 7.80
C GLN A 264 -13.65 -22.91 6.55
N VAL A 265 -13.78 -23.61 5.44
CA VAL A 265 -14.23 -23.07 4.13
C VAL A 265 -15.60 -22.38 4.22
N LYS A 266 -16.53 -22.92 5.03
CA LYS A 266 -17.87 -22.32 5.23
C LYS A 266 -17.81 -20.91 5.84
N SER A 267 -16.83 -20.65 6.70
CA SER A 267 -16.63 -19.34 7.33
C SER A 267 -16.12 -18.30 6.31
N VAL A 268 -15.21 -18.72 5.44
CA VAL A 268 -14.68 -17.86 4.36
C VAL A 268 -15.77 -17.49 3.35
N TYR A 269 -16.54 -18.48 2.88
CA TYR A 269 -17.62 -18.25 1.92
C TYR A 269 -18.75 -17.37 2.49
N LYS A 270 -18.97 -17.37 3.82
CA LYS A 270 -19.97 -16.54 4.50
C LYS A 270 -19.45 -15.16 4.90
N ASP A 271 -18.18 -14.87 4.69
CA ASP A 271 -17.60 -13.57 5.00
C ASP A 271 -18.25 -12.47 4.14
N GLU A 272 -18.82 -11.46 4.81
CA GLU A 272 -19.59 -10.41 4.14
C GLU A 272 -18.68 -9.46 3.35
N GLU A 273 -17.47 -9.21 3.84
CA GLU A 273 -16.49 -8.36 3.18
C GLU A 273 -15.97 -9.00 1.90
N LEU A 274 -15.60 -10.28 1.95
CA LEU A 274 -15.13 -11.05 0.80
C LEU A 274 -16.21 -11.10 -0.30
N ARG A 275 -17.47 -11.34 0.09
CA ARG A 275 -18.58 -11.36 -0.88
C ARG A 275 -18.82 -10.00 -1.53
N LEU A 276 -18.72 -8.90 -0.75
CA LEU A 276 -18.81 -7.54 -1.28
C LEU A 276 -17.68 -7.29 -2.29
N TYR A 277 -16.43 -7.63 -1.92
CA TYR A 277 -15.26 -7.49 -2.77
C TYR A 277 -15.42 -8.23 -4.11
N VAL A 278 -15.72 -9.52 -4.07
CA VAL A 278 -15.94 -10.34 -5.29
C VAL A 278 -17.10 -9.79 -6.11
N GLY A 279 -18.20 -9.41 -5.47
CA GLY A 279 -19.36 -8.82 -6.15
C GLY A 279 -19.03 -7.51 -6.86
N MET A 280 -18.23 -6.63 -6.24
CA MET A 280 -17.77 -5.38 -6.87
C MET A 280 -16.86 -5.66 -8.05
N VAL A 281 -15.88 -6.56 -7.91
CA VAL A 281 -14.99 -6.92 -9.03
C VAL A 281 -15.80 -7.44 -10.22
N LEU A 282 -16.62 -8.47 -10.03
CA LEU A 282 -17.37 -9.08 -11.11
C LEU A 282 -18.41 -8.13 -11.72
N GLY A 283 -19.08 -7.34 -10.89
CA GLY A 283 -20.04 -6.33 -11.36
C GLY A 283 -19.38 -5.24 -12.19
N SER A 284 -18.23 -4.73 -11.74
CA SER A 284 -17.47 -3.70 -12.47
C SER A 284 -16.91 -4.23 -13.79
N VAL A 285 -16.36 -5.45 -13.79
CA VAL A 285 -15.89 -6.09 -15.03
C VAL A 285 -17.02 -6.23 -16.03
N LEU A 286 -18.18 -6.75 -15.59
CA LEU A 286 -19.34 -6.93 -16.47
C LEU A 286 -19.79 -5.60 -17.08
N LEU A 287 -19.92 -4.54 -16.27
CA LEU A 287 -20.36 -3.23 -16.75
C LEU A 287 -19.35 -2.61 -17.72
N ILE A 288 -18.03 -2.72 -17.44
CA ILE A 288 -16.98 -2.22 -18.33
C ILE A 288 -16.95 -3.00 -19.63
N VAL A 289 -17.03 -4.34 -19.60
CA VAL A 289 -17.06 -5.18 -20.82
C VAL A 289 -18.25 -4.82 -21.71
N ILE A 290 -19.43 -4.57 -21.12
CA ILE A 290 -20.62 -4.12 -21.88
C ILE A 290 -20.37 -2.74 -22.51
N ASN A 291 -19.74 -1.82 -21.78
CA ASN A 291 -19.47 -0.46 -22.25
C ASN A 291 -18.36 -0.39 -23.31
N LEU A 292 -17.41 -1.33 -23.27
CA LEU A 292 -16.28 -1.42 -24.22
C LEU A 292 -16.59 -2.29 -25.45
N ARG A 293 -17.84 -2.66 -25.70
CA ARG A 293 -18.21 -3.43 -26.90
C ARG A 293 -17.78 -2.71 -28.18
N GLY A 294 -16.96 -3.39 -28.98
CA GLY A 294 -16.43 -2.84 -30.24
C GLY A 294 -15.26 -1.88 -30.08
N PHE A 295 -14.74 -1.67 -28.87
CA PHE A 295 -13.55 -0.87 -28.64
C PHE A 295 -12.27 -1.65 -28.96
N TYR A 296 -12.20 -2.93 -28.61
CA TYR A 296 -11.12 -3.85 -28.95
C TYR A 296 -11.50 -4.81 -30.07
N GLY A 297 -10.50 -5.40 -30.73
CA GLY A 297 -10.69 -6.29 -31.88
C GLY A 297 -11.38 -7.61 -31.54
N THR A 298 -11.18 -8.14 -30.33
CA THR A 298 -11.75 -9.42 -29.87
C THR A 298 -12.46 -9.30 -28.53
N PHE A 299 -13.42 -10.19 -28.29
CA PHE A 299 -14.11 -10.26 -27.00
C PHE A 299 -13.17 -10.68 -25.87
N GLU A 300 -12.22 -11.60 -26.13
CA GLU A 300 -11.19 -12.02 -25.16
C GLU A 300 -10.36 -10.83 -24.70
N GLU A 301 -9.87 -10.03 -25.64
CA GLU A 301 -9.07 -8.84 -25.37
C GLU A 301 -9.84 -7.83 -24.51
N THR A 302 -11.11 -7.59 -24.85
CA THR A 302 -11.99 -6.71 -24.05
C THR A 302 -12.12 -7.20 -22.61
N VAL A 303 -12.40 -8.50 -22.41
CA VAL A 303 -12.54 -9.09 -21.07
C VAL A 303 -11.22 -9.05 -20.31
N ARG A 304 -10.10 -9.38 -20.94
CA ARG A 304 -8.78 -9.41 -20.33
C ARG A 304 -8.37 -8.03 -19.83
N HIS A 305 -8.46 -6.99 -20.68
CA HIS A 305 -8.11 -5.63 -20.27
C HIS A 305 -9.08 -5.09 -19.21
N ALA A 306 -10.39 -5.30 -19.36
CA ALA A 306 -11.37 -4.89 -18.36
C ALA A 306 -11.11 -5.55 -17.00
N PHE A 307 -10.86 -6.87 -16.99
CA PHE A 307 -10.59 -7.61 -15.75
C PHE A 307 -9.28 -7.21 -15.11
N PHE A 308 -8.22 -7.03 -15.92
CA PHE A 308 -6.93 -6.56 -15.45
C PHE A 308 -7.03 -5.18 -14.80
N GLN A 309 -7.65 -4.20 -15.46
CA GLN A 309 -7.75 -2.85 -14.94
C GLN A 309 -8.65 -2.76 -13.69
N VAL A 310 -9.77 -3.49 -13.66
CA VAL A 310 -10.60 -3.59 -12.45
C VAL A 310 -9.80 -4.22 -11.30
N ALA A 311 -9.09 -5.32 -11.54
CA ALA A 311 -8.24 -5.95 -10.53
C ALA A 311 -7.15 -4.99 -10.04
N SER A 312 -6.43 -4.34 -10.96
CA SER A 312 -5.37 -3.39 -10.65
C SER A 312 -5.85 -2.23 -9.79
N ILE A 313 -6.97 -1.62 -10.14
CA ILE A 313 -7.50 -0.45 -9.43
C ILE A 313 -8.13 -0.81 -8.08
N VAL A 314 -8.97 -1.87 -8.02
CA VAL A 314 -9.63 -2.24 -6.76
C VAL A 314 -8.67 -2.79 -5.71
N THR A 315 -7.60 -3.46 -6.15
CA THR A 315 -6.55 -3.94 -5.24
C THR A 315 -5.52 -2.88 -4.91
N THR A 316 -5.64 -1.71 -5.53
CA THR A 316 -4.69 -0.60 -5.43
C THR A 316 -3.27 -0.98 -5.89
N THR A 317 -3.17 -1.88 -6.87
CA THR A 317 -1.86 -2.29 -7.41
C THR A 317 -1.32 -1.27 -8.39
N GLY A 318 -2.13 -0.79 -9.35
CA GLY A 318 -1.72 0.26 -10.28
C GLY A 318 -1.01 -0.21 -11.55
N PHE A 319 -0.82 -1.51 -11.79
CA PHE A 319 -0.36 -1.99 -13.09
C PHE A 319 -1.36 -1.68 -14.21
N ALA A 320 -0.86 -1.44 -15.43
CA ALA A 320 -1.68 -1.17 -16.59
C ALA A 320 -1.30 -2.06 -17.78
N THR A 321 -2.30 -2.57 -18.49
CA THR A 321 -2.14 -3.31 -19.77
C THR A 321 -2.59 -2.49 -20.96
N THR A 322 -3.22 -1.35 -20.73
CA THR A 322 -3.75 -0.44 -21.75
C THR A 322 -3.94 0.93 -21.14
N ASP A 323 -3.99 1.94 -21.98
CA ASP A 323 -4.36 3.28 -21.56
C ASP A 323 -5.89 3.38 -21.36
N PHE A 324 -6.33 3.25 -20.11
CA PHE A 324 -7.74 3.36 -19.77
C PHE A 324 -8.27 4.80 -19.80
N ASP A 325 -7.39 5.78 -19.96
CA ASP A 325 -7.84 7.17 -20.14
C ASP A 325 -8.52 7.38 -21.51
N LEU A 326 -8.25 6.50 -22.47
CA LEU A 326 -8.94 6.46 -23.74
C LEU A 326 -10.33 5.79 -23.67
N TRP A 327 -10.68 5.17 -22.55
CA TRP A 327 -11.96 4.48 -22.40
C TRP A 327 -13.13 5.46 -22.31
N PRO A 328 -14.36 5.03 -22.67
CA PRO A 328 -15.57 5.83 -22.51
C PRO A 328 -15.75 6.31 -21.06
N GLY A 329 -16.34 7.49 -20.89
CA GLY A 329 -16.50 8.15 -19.59
C GLY A 329 -17.16 7.29 -18.52
N PHE A 330 -18.12 6.40 -18.89
CA PHE A 330 -18.76 5.48 -17.95
C PHE A 330 -17.77 4.47 -17.35
N SER A 331 -16.89 3.87 -18.18
CA SER A 331 -15.84 2.96 -17.70
C SER A 331 -14.84 3.67 -16.80
N LYS A 332 -14.41 4.90 -17.14
CA LYS A 332 -13.54 5.74 -16.29
C LYS A 332 -14.22 6.07 -14.95
N ALA A 333 -15.51 6.38 -14.95
CA ALA A 333 -16.25 6.65 -13.71
C ALA A 333 -16.33 5.42 -12.80
N ILE A 334 -16.50 4.21 -13.35
CA ILE A 334 -16.43 2.97 -12.55
C ILE A 334 -15.04 2.82 -11.91
N LEU A 335 -13.95 3.02 -12.69
CA LEU A 335 -12.59 2.94 -12.14
C LEU A 335 -12.37 3.97 -11.04
N LEU A 336 -12.80 5.23 -11.21
CA LEU A 336 -12.74 6.25 -10.16
C LEU A 336 -13.48 5.85 -8.87
N CYS A 337 -14.67 5.26 -9.00
CA CYS A 337 -15.40 4.73 -7.84
C CYS A 337 -14.62 3.61 -7.14
N LEU A 338 -13.99 2.71 -7.89
CA LEU A 338 -13.16 1.64 -7.34
C LEU A 338 -11.89 2.18 -6.67
N MET A 339 -11.29 3.27 -7.19
CA MET A 339 -10.15 3.94 -6.55
C MET A 339 -10.45 4.36 -5.11
N VAL A 340 -11.67 4.84 -4.84
CA VAL A 340 -12.08 5.25 -3.49
C VAL A 340 -12.22 4.04 -2.56
N VAL A 341 -12.78 2.94 -3.07
CA VAL A 341 -13.16 1.78 -2.23
C VAL A 341 -11.94 0.99 -1.77
N GLY A 342 -11.07 0.58 -2.70
CA GLY A 342 -9.92 -0.25 -2.41
C GLY A 342 -10.25 -1.72 -2.08
N ALA A 343 -9.27 -2.46 -1.55
CA ALA A 343 -9.35 -3.90 -1.28
C ALA A 343 -9.96 -4.24 0.09
N CYS A 344 -9.91 -5.53 0.49
CA CYS A 344 -10.36 -5.99 1.80
C CYS A 344 -9.48 -5.46 2.95
N ALA A 345 -10.05 -5.25 4.11
CA ALA A 345 -9.29 -4.98 5.33
C ALA A 345 -8.39 -6.19 5.68
N GLY A 346 -7.14 -5.92 6.08
CA GLY A 346 -6.17 -7.00 6.34
C GLY A 346 -5.62 -7.68 5.09
N SER A 347 -5.71 -7.02 3.92
CA SER A 347 -4.95 -7.29 2.69
C SER A 347 -3.77 -6.34 2.57
N THR A 348 -2.94 -6.51 1.53
CA THR A 348 -1.84 -5.59 1.22
C THR A 348 -2.29 -4.28 0.58
N GLY A 349 -3.50 -4.25 -0.02
CA GLY A 349 -4.03 -3.09 -0.72
C GLY A 349 -4.27 -1.86 0.15
N GLY A 350 -4.32 -0.68 -0.47
CA GLY A 350 -4.66 0.62 0.13
C GLY A 350 -6.16 0.94 0.11
N GLY A 351 -6.49 2.22 0.00
CA GLY A 351 -7.86 2.73 -0.11
C GLY A 351 -8.67 2.76 1.18
N PHE A 352 -9.94 3.16 1.07
CA PHE A 352 -10.89 3.26 2.20
C PHE A 352 -11.20 1.91 2.85
N LYS A 353 -11.02 0.80 2.13
CA LYS A 353 -11.30 -0.60 2.46
C LYS A 353 -12.78 -1.00 2.37
N CYS A 354 -13.00 -2.18 1.74
CA CYS A 354 -14.33 -2.79 1.62
C CYS A 354 -15.05 -2.94 2.96
N GLY A 355 -14.32 -3.30 4.01
CA GLY A 355 -14.90 -3.48 5.36
C GLY A 355 -15.48 -2.19 5.94
N ARG A 356 -14.80 -1.04 5.75
CA ARG A 356 -15.33 0.26 6.19
C ARG A 356 -16.54 0.66 5.35
N LEU A 357 -16.49 0.48 4.05
CA LEU A 357 -17.63 0.74 3.17
C LEU A 357 -18.86 -0.03 3.62
N LEU A 358 -18.70 -1.33 3.91
CA LEU A 358 -19.77 -2.18 4.44
C LEU A 358 -20.36 -1.62 5.76
N LEU A 359 -19.49 -1.17 6.67
CA LEU A 359 -19.92 -0.59 7.94
C LEU A 359 -20.67 0.74 7.74
N VAL A 360 -20.21 1.60 6.82
CA VAL A 360 -20.88 2.86 6.47
C VAL A 360 -22.28 2.59 5.92
N PHE A 361 -22.42 1.66 4.97
CA PHE A 361 -23.74 1.30 4.43
C PHE A 361 -24.68 0.74 5.51
N LYS A 362 -24.18 -0.15 6.38
CA LYS A 362 -24.99 -0.71 7.47
C LYS A 362 -25.38 0.35 8.51
N SER A 363 -24.47 1.28 8.83
CA SER A 363 -24.73 2.40 9.73
C SER A 363 -25.77 3.34 9.13
N LEU A 364 -25.66 3.69 7.86
CA LEU A 364 -26.63 4.52 7.14
C LEU A 364 -28.02 3.87 7.18
N ARG A 365 -28.10 2.58 6.81
CA ARG A 365 -29.36 1.82 6.87
C ARG A 365 -29.98 1.83 8.26
N ARG A 366 -29.17 1.61 9.32
CA ARG A 366 -29.63 1.68 10.71
C ARG A 366 -30.17 3.07 11.05
N ASN A 367 -29.47 4.13 10.68
CA ASN A 367 -29.88 5.50 10.96
C ASN A 367 -31.21 5.86 10.27
N ILE A 368 -31.40 5.47 9.02
CA ILE A 368 -32.68 5.62 8.30
C ILE A 368 -33.79 4.85 9.03
N GLN A 369 -33.53 3.61 9.44
CA GLN A 369 -34.52 2.80 10.16
C GLN A 369 -34.86 3.38 11.54
N LYS A 370 -33.89 4.00 12.23
CA LYS A 370 -34.09 4.68 13.49
C LYS A 370 -34.94 5.95 13.33
N MET A 371 -34.78 6.70 12.25
CA MET A 371 -35.65 7.84 11.92
C MET A 371 -37.09 7.42 11.68
N LEU A 372 -37.31 6.28 11.01
CA LEU A 372 -38.64 5.74 10.75
C LEU A 372 -39.29 5.11 11.97
N ARG A 373 -38.50 4.52 12.87
CA ARG A 373 -38.96 3.82 14.08
C ARG A 373 -38.04 4.13 15.27
N PRO A 374 -38.21 5.29 15.93
CA PRO A 374 -37.28 5.80 16.96
C PRO A 374 -37.08 4.87 18.16
N GLN A 375 -38.11 4.12 18.54
CA GLN A 375 -38.08 3.22 19.71
C GLN A 375 -37.42 1.86 19.43
N ARG A 376 -37.07 1.58 18.18
CA ARG A 376 -36.46 0.30 17.82
C ARG A 376 -34.94 0.30 18.11
N ILE A 377 -34.51 -0.51 19.06
CA ILE A 377 -33.09 -0.75 19.32
C ILE A 377 -32.53 -1.66 18.22
N GLN A 378 -31.58 -1.13 17.44
CA GLN A 378 -30.91 -1.88 16.37
C GLN A 378 -29.40 -1.78 16.53
N ALA A 379 -28.76 -2.94 16.64
CA ALA A 379 -27.31 -3.04 16.59
C ALA A 379 -26.83 -3.34 15.16
N VAL A 380 -25.78 -2.67 14.68
CA VAL A 380 -25.09 -3.03 13.46
C VAL A 380 -24.34 -4.36 13.68
N ARG A 381 -24.50 -5.30 12.76
CA ARG A 381 -23.80 -6.60 12.80
C ARG A 381 -22.92 -6.77 11.58
N SER A 382 -21.72 -7.31 11.79
CA SER A 382 -20.81 -7.76 10.74
C SER A 382 -20.43 -9.20 11.04
N ASN A 383 -20.52 -10.08 10.04
CA ASN A 383 -20.29 -11.52 10.20
C ASN A 383 -21.05 -12.11 11.40
N LYS A 384 -22.31 -11.71 11.58
CA LYS A 384 -23.20 -12.08 12.71
C LYS A 384 -22.80 -11.53 14.08
N GLN A 385 -21.66 -10.87 14.22
CA GLN A 385 -21.22 -10.24 15.48
C GLN A 385 -21.69 -8.79 15.58
N VAL A 386 -22.05 -8.35 16.78
CA VAL A 386 -22.45 -6.96 17.04
C VAL A 386 -21.19 -6.08 16.97
N VAL A 387 -21.25 -5.04 16.14
CA VAL A 387 -20.20 -4.03 16.04
C VAL A 387 -20.40 -2.99 17.14
N SER A 388 -19.35 -2.68 17.90
CA SER A 388 -19.44 -1.66 18.97
C SER A 388 -19.65 -0.26 18.37
N GLU A 389 -20.38 0.60 19.08
CA GLU A 389 -20.62 1.99 18.66
C GLU A 389 -19.29 2.75 18.45
N LYS A 390 -18.28 2.50 19.28
CA LYS A 390 -16.95 3.08 19.14
C LYS A 390 -16.28 2.78 17.78
N VAL A 391 -16.49 1.59 17.23
CA VAL A 391 -15.97 1.24 15.90
C VAL A 391 -16.71 2.02 14.81
N LEU A 392 -18.02 2.21 14.95
CA LEU A 392 -18.81 3.00 14.01
C LEU A 392 -18.45 4.49 14.06
N GLU A 393 -18.28 5.04 15.24
CA GLU A 393 -17.82 6.43 15.46
C GLU A 393 -16.42 6.65 14.85
N ASN A 394 -15.48 5.73 15.09
CA ASN A 394 -14.14 5.80 14.51
C ASN A 394 -14.19 5.70 12.98
N THR A 395 -15.07 4.88 12.41
CA THR A 395 -15.25 4.78 10.96
C THR A 395 -15.78 6.07 10.35
N ASN A 396 -16.72 6.72 11.02
CA ASN A 396 -17.27 8.01 10.59
C ASN A 396 -16.22 9.13 10.73
N ALA A 397 -15.46 9.15 11.81
CA ALA A 397 -14.35 10.10 12.00
C ALA A 397 -13.25 9.91 10.92
N TYR A 398 -12.94 8.66 10.58
CA TYR A 398 -12.02 8.35 9.48
C TYR A 398 -12.55 8.89 8.14
N LEU A 399 -13.82 8.66 7.83
CA LEU A 399 -14.43 9.15 6.59
C LEU A 399 -14.39 10.69 6.52
N ALA A 400 -14.70 11.37 7.63
CA ALA A 400 -14.63 12.84 7.69
C ALA A 400 -13.19 13.34 7.46
N ALA A 401 -12.20 12.75 8.13
CA ALA A 401 -10.80 13.10 7.94
C ALA A 401 -10.33 12.82 6.50
N TYR A 402 -10.74 11.66 5.94
CA TYR A 402 -10.46 11.27 4.55
C TYR A 402 -10.92 12.34 3.55
N VAL A 403 -12.19 12.77 3.65
CA VAL A 403 -12.75 13.81 2.76
C VAL A 403 -12.04 15.15 2.95
N LEU A 404 -11.79 15.57 4.20
CA LEU A 404 -11.13 16.86 4.48
C LEU A 404 -9.71 16.91 3.94
N ILE A 405 -8.93 15.83 4.07
CA ILE A 405 -7.56 15.77 3.53
C ILE A 405 -7.58 15.83 2.01
N ILE A 406 -8.43 15.04 1.33
CA ILE A 406 -8.56 15.06 -0.13
C ILE A 406 -8.91 16.46 -0.61
N MET A 407 -9.86 17.15 0.03
CA MET A 407 -10.26 18.50 -0.35
C MET A 407 -9.12 19.50 -0.15
N PHE A 408 -8.38 19.39 0.96
CA PHE A 408 -7.23 20.24 1.23
C PHE A 408 -6.10 20.02 0.21
N SER A 409 -5.73 18.76 -0.03
CA SER A 409 -4.69 18.39 -1.00
C SER A 409 -5.06 18.84 -2.41
N LEU A 410 -6.32 18.65 -2.82
CA LEU A 410 -6.84 19.11 -4.10
C LEU A 410 -6.68 20.64 -4.26
N LEU A 411 -7.03 21.43 -3.25
CA LEU A 411 -6.89 22.88 -3.29
C LEU A 411 -5.42 23.30 -3.47
N VAL A 412 -4.51 22.66 -2.72
CA VAL A 412 -3.08 23.04 -2.77
C VAL A 412 -2.46 22.66 -4.12
N ILE A 413 -2.70 21.43 -4.63
CA ILE A 413 -2.08 21.02 -5.91
C ILE A 413 -2.70 21.74 -7.12
N SER A 414 -3.92 22.28 -6.98
CA SER A 414 -4.56 23.08 -8.04
C SER A 414 -3.85 24.40 -8.31
N ILE A 415 -2.90 24.81 -7.46
CA ILE A 415 -2.03 25.98 -7.70
C ILE A 415 -1.17 25.78 -8.97
N ASP A 416 -0.85 24.51 -9.32
CA ASP A 416 -0.09 24.20 -10.54
C ASP A 416 -0.87 24.43 -11.85
N GLY A 417 -2.19 24.74 -11.78
CA GLY A 417 -3.00 25.14 -12.93
C GLY A 417 -3.45 24.01 -13.85
N PHE A 418 -3.32 22.74 -13.45
CA PHE A 418 -3.81 21.60 -14.21
C PHE A 418 -5.33 21.44 -14.09
N SER A 419 -5.93 20.62 -14.96
CA SER A 419 -7.36 20.32 -14.93
C SER A 419 -7.80 19.75 -13.59
N VAL A 420 -9.07 19.97 -13.22
CA VAL A 420 -9.65 19.38 -12.01
C VAL A 420 -9.62 17.84 -12.09
N GLY A 421 -9.78 17.27 -13.29
CA GLY A 421 -9.71 15.82 -13.52
C GLY A 421 -8.33 15.25 -13.17
N THR A 422 -7.26 15.88 -13.70
CA THR A 422 -5.87 15.53 -13.37
C THR A 422 -5.60 15.63 -11.87
N ASN A 423 -5.90 16.79 -11.27
CA ASN A 423 -5.59 17.04 -9.85
C ASN A 423 -6.39 16.12 -8.92
N PHE A 424 -7.69 15.96 -9.16
CA PHE A 424 -8.54 15.09 -8.34
C PHE A 424 -8.10 13.61 -8.42
N SER A 425 -7.83 13.11 -9.63
CA SER A 425 -7.35 11.73 -9.80
C SER A 425 -5.94 11.53 -9.24
N ALA A 426 -5.04 12.53 -9.30
CA ALA A 426 -3.73 12.48 -8.69
C ALA A 426 -3.80 12.35 -7.16
N VAL A 427 -4.63 13.20 -6.50
CA VAL A 427 -4.87 13.10 -5.05
C VAL A 427 -5.46 11.75 -4.69
N LEU A 428 -6.49 11.29 -5.41
CA LEU A 428 -7.10 9.98 -5.16
C LEU A 428 -6.11 8.84 -5.33
N ALA A 429 -5.30 8.86 -6.39
CA ALA A 429 -4.30 7.83 -6.66
C ALA A 429 -3.22 7.78 -5.56
N CYS A 430 -2.71 8.94 -5.14
CA CYS A 430 -1.70 9.01 -4.08
C CYS A 430 -2.27 8.68 -2.70
N PHE A 431 -3.43 9.23 -2.34
CA PHE A 431 -4.04 9.01 -1.02
C PHE A 431 -4.57 7.58 -0.83
N ASN A 432 -5.05 6.94 -1.89
CA ASN A 432 -5.51 5.54 -1.83
C ASN A 432 -4.41 4.54 -2.20
N ASN A 433 -3.18 5.00 -2.44
CA ASN A 433 -2.02 4.17 -2.77
C ASN A 433 -2.27 3.26 -4.00
N ILE A 434 -2.64 3.85 -5.16
CA ILE A 434 -3.04 3.13 -6.39
C ILE A 434 -2.03 3.30 -7.52
N GLY A 435 -1.41 4.49 -7.64
CA GLY A 435 -0.44 4.85 -8.66
C GLY A 435 -1.03 5.70 -9.80
N PRO A 436 -1.57 5.11 -10.86
CA PRO A 436 -2.08 5.88 -11.98
C PRO A 436 -3.40 6.59 -11.65
N GLY A 437 -3.54 7.83 -12.15
CA GLY A 437 -4.78 8.60 -12.15
C GLY A 437 -5.40 8.64 -13.53
N LEU A 438 -5.89 9.81 -13.94
CA LEU A 438 -6.45 10.11 -15.26
C LEU A 438 -5.72 11.30 -15.88
N GLU A 439 -5.88 11.49 -17.17
CA GLU A 439 -5.30 12.59 -17.94
C GLU A 439 -3.76 12.64 -17.82
N LEU A 440 -3.17 13.76 -17.33
CA LEU A 440 -1.73 13.96 -17.23
C LEU A 440 -1.03 13.04 -16.21
N VAL A 441 -1.77 12.31 -15.38
CA VAL A 441 -1.26 11.31 -14.44
C VAL A 441 -1.86 9.93 -14.74
N GLY A 442 -2.34 9.73 -15.96
CA GLY A 442 -2.86 8.45 -16.45
C GLY A 442 -1.80 7.36 -16.52
N PRO A 443 -2.17 6.14 -16.94
CA PRO A 443 -1.31 4.96 -16.91
C PRO A 443 -0.09 5.06 -17.82
N THR A 444 -0.09 5.94 -18.81
CA THR A 444 1.02 6.21 -19.74
C THR A 444 1.80 7.48 -19.38
N CYS A 445 1.40 8.16 -18.33
CA CYS A 445 1.98 9.43 -17.87
C CYS A 445 2.66 9.25 -16.50
N ASN A 446 3.23 10.35 -15.96
CA ASN A 446 3.92 10.33 -14.67
C ASN A 446 3.73 11.63 -13.91
N PHE A 447 4.13 11.66 -12.64
CA PHE A 447 3.95 12.78 -11.73
C PHE A 447 5.06 13.84 -11.78
N SER A 448 6.01 13.75 -12.75
CA SER A 448 7.10 14.73 -12.89
C SER A 448 6.61 16.14 -13.22
N VAL A 449 5.43 16.23 -13.82
CA VAL A 449 4.78 17.50 -14.23
C VAL A 449 4.46 18.44 -13.06
N TYR A 450 4.29 17.89 -11.86
CA TYR A 450 3.94 18.65 -10.67
C TYR A 450 5.11 19.45 -10.09
N SER A 451 4.80 20.62 -9.51
CA SER A 451 5.76 21.43 -8.76
C SER A 451 6.27 20.71 -7.50
N SER A 452 7.36 21.22 -6.94
CA SER A 452 7.91 20.71 -5.67
C SER A 452 6.89 20.78 -4.53
N LEU A 453 6.05 21.81 -4.47
CA LEU A 453 5.00 21.96 -3.47
C LEU A 453 3.95 20.86 -3.61
N ALA A 454 3.44 20.65 -4.82
CA ALA A 454 2.48 19.60 -5.10
C ALA A 454 3.05 18.20 -4.80
N LYS A 455 4.30 17.91 -5.15
CA LYS A 455 4.98 16.65 -4.82
C LYS A 455 5.07 16.42 -3.31
N ILE A 456 5.34 17.45 -2.50
CA ILE A 456 5.36 17.34 -1.03
C ILE A 456 3.97 16.99 -0.48
N VAL A 457 2.91 17.60 -1.01
CA VAL A 457 1.53 17.28 -0.62
C VAL A 457 1.16 15.85 -1.00
N LEU A 458 1.49 15.42 -2.21
CA LEU A 458 1.24 14.05 -2.66
C LEU A 458 2.07 13.01 -1.86
N ILE A 459 3.31 13.33 -1.45
CA ILE A 459 4.10 12.51 -0.51
C ILE A 459 3.36 12.37 0.84
N PHE A 460 2.83 13.48 1.37
CA PHE A 460 2.01 13.44 2.58
C PHE A 460 0.78 12.57 2.40
N ASP A 461 0.07 12.70 1.28
CA ASP A 461 -1.12 11.90 0.95
C ASP A 461 -0.79 10.41 0.89
N MET A 462 0.31 10.01 0.23
CA MET A 462 0.76 8.61 0.18
C MET A 462 1.03 8.02 1.57
N LEU A 463 1.73 8.77 2.43
CA LEU A 463 2.01 8.36 3.81
C LEU A 463 0.74 8.32 4.66
N ALA A 464 -0.15 9.32 4.54
CA ALA A 464 -1.40 9.39 5.29
C ALA A 464 -2.35 8.25 4.91
N GLY A 465 -2.46 7.94 3.62
CA GLY A 465 -3.25 6.82 3.12
C GLY A 465 -2.75 5.48 3.65
N ARG A 466 -1.44 5.22 3.53
CA ARG A 466 -0.83 3.96 3.97
C ARG A 466 -0.93 3.73 5.46
N LEU A 467 -0.72 4.77 6.26
CA LEU A 467 -0.74 4.73 7.73
C LEU A 467 -2.13 4.95 8.34
N GLU A 468 -3.18 4.88 7.52
CA GLU A 468 -4.56 5.03 7.99
C GLU A 468 -4.83 6.37 8.70
N ILE A 469 -4.27 7.46 8.17
CA ILE A 469 -4.50 8.86 8.57
C ILE A 469 -4.03 9.19 10.00
N PHE A 470 -4.56 8.50 11.02
CA PHE A 470 -4.38 8.87 12.42
C PHE A 470 -2.91 8.91 12.91
N PRO A 471 -2.02 7.96 12.58
CA PRO A 471 -0.62 8.03 12.98
C PRO A 471 0.08 9.30 12.47
N ILE A 472 -0.23 9.75 11.25
CA ILE A 472 0.31 10.99 10.69
C ILE A 472 -0.31 12.23 11.34
N LEU A 473 -1.63 12.27 11.52
CA LEU A 473 -2.30 13.40 12.18
C LEU A 473 -1.85 13.57 13.63
N ILE A 474 -1.59 12.47 14.35
CA ILE A 474 -1.06 12.51 15.71
C ILE A 474 0.34 13.16 15.74
N LEU A 475 1.19 12.92 14.74
CA LEU A 475 2.50 13.58 14.63
C LEU A 475 2.38 15.10 14.51
N LEU A 476 1.35 15.60 13.83
CA LEU A 476 1.11 17.03 13.64
C LEU A 476 0.45 17.71 14.85
N SER A 477 -0.17 16.92 15.74
CA SER A 477 -0.87 17.47 16.93
C SER A 477 0.13 17.97 17.98
N ARG A 478 -0.04 19.23 18.43
CA ARG A 478 0.77 19.81 19.52
C ARG A 478 0.65 19.05 20.84
N ASP A 479 -0.53 18.50 21.13
CA ASP A 479 -0.78 17.76 22.37
C ASP A 479 -0.02 16.42 22.42
N THR A 480 0.41 15.93 21.26
CA THR A 480 1.28 14.74 21.18
C THR A 480 2.65 14.99 21.79
N TRP A 481 3.17 16.19 21.71
CA TRP A 481 4.51 16.56 22.18
C TRP A 481 4.53 17.22 23.57
N ARG A 482 3.36 17.58 24.09
CA ARG A 482 3.25 18.08 25.47
C ARG A 482 3.40 16.93 26.49
N ARG A 483 4.10 17.21 27.59
CA ARG A 483 4.32 16.26 28.69
C ARG A 483 3.05 16.03 29.49
#